data_71fd564e060fa33f2d30508d1e072c7c
#
_entry.id   71fd564e060fa33f2d30508d1e072c7c
#
_cell.length_a   1.000
_cell.length_b   1.000
_cell.length_c   1.000
_cell.angle_alpha   90.00
_cell.angle_beta   90.00
_cell.angle_gamma   90.00
#
_symmetry.space_group_name_H-M   'P 1'
#
loop_
_entity.id
_entity.type
_entity.pdbx_description
1 polymer ?
#
loop_
_entity_poly.entity_id
_entity_poly.type
_entity_poly.pdbx_seq_one_letter_code
_entity_poly.pdbx_strand_id
1 'polypeptide(L)'
;MKAQVANNMMSSFLAFLDNRILSKGDAYVNHSSQLFEVSQGVHSSYSIWGDPFKQMVCDSSIVGATKFTGVSINGNGPYGVSSSGIAFFQHHQGQVFFDKSTAPISQLDTVSGSYAIKDFNTYLTSEPEEELLFTTKFEVRPKTTQTVTGLALESKTYPAIFIKDNGGRNEPFAFGGLDNTIMDVRAIVLADSAFNLDAVCSIMKDCNNAKVALMEHSDFPFNAYGACTGTYNYETLAASKADSFFVESVSISKTVPNRSDYTNINPDVFSAFADFELSNVRTT
;
A
#
# COMPACT_ATOMS: atom_id res chain seq x y z
N MET A 1 -7.72 -21.82 -4.04
CA MET A 1 -6.40 -22.36 -3.60
C MET A 1 -6.12 -21.78 -2.23
N LYS A 2 -5.56 -22.55 -1.30
CA LYS A 2 -5.15 -21.99 0.01
C LYS A 2 -3.82 -21.26 -0.15
N ALA A 3 -3.61 -20.16 0.59
CA ALA A 3 -2.34 -19.49 0.66
C ALA A 3 -1.24 -20.43 1.17
N GLN A 4 -0.06 -20.33 0.60
CA GLN A 4 1.12 -21.09 0.97
C GLN A 4 2.07 -20.20 1.78
N VAL A 5 3.15 -20.77 2.32
CA VAL A 5 4.12 -20.03 3.15
C VAL A 5 4.64 -18.79 2.43
N ALA A 6 5.00 -18.90 1.15
CA ALA A 6 5.47 -17.76 0.36
C ALA A 6 4.43 -16.63 0.26
N ASN A 7 3.14 -16.97 0.05
CA ASN A 7 2.09 -15.95 0.02
C ASN A 7 1.92 -15.26 1.38
N ASN A 8 2.00 -16.04 2.47
CA ASN A 8 1.92 -15.52 3.82
C ASN A 8 3.14 -14.64 4.16
N MET A 9 4.35 -15.03 3.74
CA MET A 9 5.55 -14.21 3.87
C MET A 9 5.40 -12.87 3.12
N MET A 10 4.90 -12.88 1.88
CA MET A 10 4.67 -11.65 1.09
C MET A 10 3.66 -10.72 1.75
N SER A 11 2.51 -11.25 2.19
CA SER A 11 1.48 -10.43 2.86
C SER A 11 2.00 -9.84 4.17
N SER A 12 2.72 -10.65 4.94
CA SER A 12 3.32 -10.22 6.21
C SER A 12 4.43 -9.20 6.00
N PHE A 13 5.27 -9.39 4.96
CA PHE A 13 6.33 -8.44 4.61
C PHE A 13 5.77 -7.10 4.12
N LEU A 14 4.72 -7.12 3.29
CA LEU A 14 4.03 -5.89 2.87
C LEU A 14 3.54 -5.10 4.08
N ALA A 15 2.83 -5.75 5.01
CA ALA A 15 2.30 -5.11 6.20
C ALA A 15 3.41 -4.61 7.13
N PHE A 16 4.49 -5.39 7.28
CA PHE A 16 5.68 -5.01 8.06
C PHE A 16 6.36 -3.76 7.48
N LEU A 17 6.61 -3.77 6.18
CA LEU A 17 7.31 -2.66 5.51
C LEU A 17 6.46 -1.39 5.53
N ASP A 18 5.15 -1.51 5.28
CA ASP A 18 4.19 -0.40 5.36
C ASP A 18 4.16 0.21 6.77
N ASN A 19 4.04 -0.64 7.82
CA ASN A 19 4.11 -0.19 9.20
C ASN A 19 5.44 0.51 9.52
N ARG A 20 6.58 -0.05 9.08
CA ARG A 20 7.90 0.54 9.31
C ARG A 20 8.05 1.93 8.68
N ILE A 21 7.61 2.10 7.45
CA ILE A 21 7.66 3.39 6.75
C ILE A 21 6.77 4.40 7.46
N LEU A 22 5.55 4.03 7.80
CA LEU A 22 4.61 4.91 8.49
C LEU A 22 5.07 5.28 9.91
N SER A 23 5.55 4.29 10.70
CA SER A 23 5.89 4.52 12.11
C SER A 23 7.27 5.14 12.34
N LYS A 24 8.26 4.83 11.48
CA LYS A 24 9.64 5.36 11.61
C LYS A 24 9.87 6.62 10.82
N GLY A 25 9.17 6.76 9.69
CA GLY A 25 9.28 7.91 8.82
C GLY A 25 8.25 9.00 9.07
N ASP A 26 7.25 8.76 9.95
CA ASP A 26 6.05 9.59 10.05
C ASP A 26 5.45 9.88 8.66
N ALA A 27 5.54 8.87 7.76
CA ALA A 27 5.30 9.02 6.32
C ALA A 27 3.81 9.05 6.00
N TYR A 28 3.08 9.95 6.64
CA TYR A 28 1.66 10.19 6.42
C TYR A 28 1.28 11.64 6.70
N VAL A 29 0.17 12.08 6.13
CA VAL A 29 -0.42 13.39 6.39
C VAL A 29 -1.90 13.23 6.73
N ASN A 30 -2.33 13.88 7.82
CA ASN A 30 -3.73 13.91 8.21
C ASN A 30 -4.50 14.93 7.35
N HIS A 31 -5.61 14.48 6.78
CA HIS A 31 -6.49 15.29 5.96
C HIS A 31 -7.92 15.30 6.51
N SER A 32 -8.58 16.44 6.30
CA SER A 32 -10.03 16.54 6.38
C SER A 32 -10.48 17.23 5.11
N SER A 33 -10.92 16.46 4.15
CA SER A 33 -11.17 16.97 2.78
C SER A 33 -12.41 16.35 2.13
N GLN A 34 -12.80 16.98 1.04
CA GLN A 34 -13.87 16.49 0.19
C GLN A 34 -13.38 15.30 -0.65
N LEU A 35 -14.24 14.31 -0.81
CA LEU A 35 -14.12 13.24 -1.78
C LEU A 35 -14.82 13.65 -3.08
N PHE A 36 -14.33 13.15 -4.20
CA PHE A 36 -14.83 13.49 -5.52
C PHE A 36 -15.40 12.27 -6.21
N GLU A 37 -16.46 12.46 -7.02
CA GLU A 37 -17.00 11.37 -7.81
C GLU A 37 -15.96 10.88 -8.82
N VAL A 38 -15.71 9.58 -8.87
CA VAL A 38 -14.79 8.96 -9.83
C VAL A 38 -15.51 8.76 -11.15
N SER A 39 -15.19 9.60 -12.14
CA SER A 39 -15.92 9.73 -13.39
C SER A 39 -15.84 8.52 -14.33
N GLN A 40 -14.87 7.61 -14.13
CA GLN A 40 -14.66 6.46 -15.01
C GLN A 40 -15.33 5.16 -14.54
N GLY A 41 -15.89 5.16 -13.37
CA GLY A 41 -16.55 4.00 -12.83
C GLY A 41 -18.05 4.02 -13.13
N VAL A 42 -18.49 3.77 -14.35
CA VAL A 42 -19.89 3.41 -14.57
C VAL A 42 -20.12 2.02 -14.00
N HIS A 43 -20.01 1.91 -12.69
CA HIS A 43 -20.44 0.71 -12.01
C HIS A 43 -21.96 0.74 -11.99
N SER A 44 -22.60 -0.30 -12.52
CA SER A 44 -24.07 -0.35 -12.64
C SER A 44 -24.76 -0.20 -11.28
N SER A 45 -24.15 -0.76 -10.23
CA SER A 45 -24.76 -0.83 -8.87
C SER A 45 -24.25 0.23 -7.91
N TYR A 46 -23.07 0.83 -8.13
CA TYR A 46 -22.44 1.74 -7.17
C TYR A 46 -22.11 3.10 -7.76
N SER A 47 -22.28 4.16 -6.95
CA SER A 47 -21.65 5.45 -7.15
C SER A 47 -20.35 5.47 -6.33
N ILE A 48 -19.23 5.85 -6.95
CA ILE A 48 -17.90 5.75 -6.37
C ILE A 48 -17.34 7.14 -6.14
N TRP A 49 -16.93 7.41 -4.91
CA TRP A 49 -16.30 8.66 -4.52
C TRP A 49 -14.90 8.39 -3.99
N GLY A 50 -13.92 9.14 -4.42
CA GLY A 50 -12.53 8.91 -4.08
C GLY A 50 -11.80 10.16 -3.64
N ASP A 51 -10.73 9.95 -2.87
CA ASP A 51 -9.75 10.98 -2.60
C ASP A 51 -8.73 11.08 -3.75
N PRO A 52 -8.05 12.23 -3.89
CA PRO A 52 -7.04 12.40 -4.92
C PRO A 52 -5.69 11.74 -4.56
N PHE A 53 -5.55 11.19 -3.37
CA PHE A 53 -4.30 10.67 -2.83
C PHE A 53 -4.18 9.16 -2.87
N LYS A 54 -5.25 8.46 -3.16
CA LYS A 54 -5.39 7.00 -3.24
C LYS A 54 -5.31 6.28 -1.90
N GLN A 55 -4.12 6.00 -1.35
CA GLN A 55 -4.04 5.13 -0.18
C GLN A 55 -4.23 5.88 1.14
N MET A 56 -5.25 5.47 1.87
CA MET A 56 -5.45 5.84 3.26
C MET A 56 -4.63 4.92 4.16
N VAL A 57 -4.21 5.43 5.32
CA VAL A 57 -3.55 4.62 6.34
C VAL A 57 -4.56 3.64 6.92
N CYS A 58 -4.31 2.34 6.70
CA CYS A 58 -5.18 1.25 7.17
C CYS A 58 -4.74 0.70 8.53
N ASP A 59 -3.46 0.85 8.87
CA ASP A 59 -2.90 0.35 10.11
C ASP A 59 -3.28 1.27 11.29
N SER A 60 -4.11 0.75 12.17
CA SER A 60 -4.58 1.49 13.35
C SER A 60 -3.55 1.56 14.49
N SER A 61 -2.40 0.89 14.36
CA SER A 61 -1.30 1.00 15.32
C SER A 61 -0.45 2.26 15.14
N ILE A 62 -0.56 2.93 13.98
CA ILE A 62 0.21 4.16 13.71
C ILE A 62 -0.30 5.30 14.60
N VAL A 63 0.57 5.71 15.52
CA VAL A 63 0.28 6.78 16.47
C VAL A 63 0.23 8.13 15.76
N GLY A 64 -0.84 8.89 15.98
CA GLY A 64 -1.03 10.21 15.35
C GLY A 64 -1.72 10.20 13.99
N ALA A 65 -1.83 9.05 13.31
CA ALA A 65 -2.59 8.95 12.08
C ALA A 65 -4.10 8.98 12.35
N THR A 66 -4.82 9.85 11.64
CA THR A 66 -6.27 9.94 11.72
C THR A 66 -6.90 8.68 11.13
N LYS A 67 -7.65 7.96 11.96
CA LYS A 67 -8.36 6.75 11.53
C LYS A 67 -9.59 7.14 10.73
N PHE A 68 -9.76 6.51 9.57
CA PHE A 68 -10.95 6.69 8.78
C PHE A 68 -12.13 5.94 9.43
N THR A 69 -13.12 6.68 9.90
CA THR A 69 -14.30 6.12 10.59
C THR A 69 -15.57 6.21 9.77
N GLY A 70 -15.53 6.94 8.66
CA GLY A 70 -16.68 7.16 7.80
C GLY A 70 -16.63 8.49 7.07
N VAL A 71 -17.71 8.80 6.36
CA VAL A 71 -17.86 10.04 5.59
C VAL A 71 -19.02 10.86 6.07
N SER A 72 -18.90 12.17 5.95
CA SER A 72 -19.99 13.11 6.14
C SER A 72 -20.62 13.44 4.78
N ILE A 73 -21.93 13.46 4.72
CA ILE A 73 -22.71 13.82 3.53
C ILE A 73 -23.45 15.12 3.84
N ASN A 74 -23.18 16.18 3.09
CA ASN A 74 -23.74 17.52 3.29
C ASN A 74 -23.56 18.03 4.75
N GLY A 75 -22.41 17.72 5.36
CA GLY A 75 -22.10 18.10 6.73
C GLY A 75 -22.71 17.23 7.83
N ASN A 76 -23.48 16.20 7.49
CA ASN A 76 -24.04 15.26 8.43
C ASN A 76 -23.21 13.96 8.47
N GLY A 77 -23.02 13.37 9.64
CA GLY A 77 -22.25 12.14 9.83
C GLY A 77 -21.24 12.26 10.97
N PRO A 78 -20.16 11.45 11.03
CA PRO A 78 -19.72 10.52 9.97
C PRO A 78 -20.58 9.24 9.87
N TYR A 79 -20.82 8.81 8.65
CA TYR A 79 -21.54 7.58 8.35
C TYR A 79 -20.56 6.46 8.03
N GLY A 80 -20.72 5.31 8.67
CA GLY A 80 -19.94 4.11 8.42
C GLY A 80 -20.60 3.17 7.41
N VAL A 81 -19.97 2.01 7.21
CA VAL A 81 -20.50 0.93 6.34
C VAL A 81 -21.90 0.55 6.80
N SER A 82 -22.79 0.26 5.84
CA SER A 82 -24.23 -0.04 6.04
C SER A 82 -25.07 1.13 6.55
N SER A 83 -24.53 2.35 6.61
CA SER A 83 -25.25 3.58 6.92
C SER A 83 -25.35 4.46 5.68
N SER A 84 -26.46 5.16 5.52
CA SER A 84 -26.67 6.17 4.44
C SER A 84 -26.29 5.65 3.04
N GLY A 85 -26.55 4.37 2.74
CA GLY A 85 -26.27 3.76 1.46
C GLY A 85 -24.82 3.40 1.22
N ILE A 86 -23.94 3.55 2.21
CA ILE A 86 -22.52 3.15 2.07
C ILE A 86 -22.43 1.63 2.07
N ALA A 87 -21.97 1.06 0.96
CA ALA A 87 -21.79 -0.38 0.81
C ALA A 87 -20.47 -0.84 1.43
N PHE A 88 -19.37 -0.21 1.08
CA PHE A 88 -18.03 -0.50 1.63
C PHE A 88 -17.03 0.62 1.36
N PHE A 89 -15.91 0.58 2.08
CA PHE A 89 -14.74 1.42 1.86
C PHE A 89 -13.62 0.61 1.22
N GLN A 90 -12.90 1.23 0.30
CA GLN A 90 -11.70 0.65 -0.30
C GLN A 90 -10.51 1.56 0.04
N HIS A 91 -9.89 1.33 1.20
CA HIS A 91 -8.82 2.17 1.72
C HIS A 91 -7.60 2.23 0.80
N HIS A 92 -7.29 1.12 0.11
CA HIS A 92 -6.17 1.05 -0.82
C HIS A 92 -6.29 1.99 -2.03
N GLN A 93 -7.53 2.33 -2.40
CA GLN A 93 -7.82 3.28 -3.48
C GLN A 93 -8.35 4.62 -2.96
N GLY A 94 -8.52 4.75 -1.64
CA GLY A 94 -9.12 5.95 -1.06
C GLY A 94 -10.56 6.18 -1.53
N GLN A 95 -11.34 5.11 -1.67
CA GLN A 95 -12.66 5.17 -2.28
C GLN A 95 -13.78 4.72 -1.35
N VAL A 96 -14.95 5.33 -1.56
CA VAL A 96 -16.21 5.01 -0.88
C VAL A 96 -17.23 4.60 -1.94
N PHE A 97 -17.88 3.47 -1.72
CA PHE A 97 -18.88 2.91 -2.60
C PHE A 97 -20.26 3.09 -2.01
N PHE A 98 -21.12 3.82 -2.71
CA PHE A 98 -22.52 4.03 -2.35
C PHE A 98 -23.42 3.17 -3.24
N ASP A 99 -24.33 2.43 -2.62
CA ASP A 99 -25.33 1.63 -3.32
C ASP A 99 -26.41 2.54 -3.93
N LYS A 100 -26.50 2.56 -5.25
CA LYS A 100 -27.47 3.37 -5.99
C LYS A 100 -28.93 2.98 -5.71
N SER A 101 -29.17 1.75 -5.24
CA SER A 101 -30.53 1.28 -4.96
C SER A 101 -31.06 1.74 -3.60
N THR A 102 -30.15 1.94 -2.62
CA THR A 102 -30.52 2.24 -1.23
C THR A 102 -30.49 3.74 -0.92
N ALA A 103 -29.48 4.44 -1.44
CA ALA A 103 -29.37 5.90 -1.28
C ALA A 103 -28.53 6.47 -2.43
N PRO A 104 -29.17 6.92 -3.51
CA PRO A 104 -28.44 7.54 -4.61
C PRO A 104 -27.86 8.86 -4.13
N ILE A 105 -26.51 8.93 -4.12
CA ILE A 105 -25.79 10.19 -3.89
C ILE A 105 -25.82 10.98 -5.20
N SER A 106 -26.23 12.23 -5.11
CA SER A 106 -26.24 13.17 -6.22
C SER A 106 -24.87 13.79 -6.41
N GLN A 107 -24.54 14.16 -7.64
CA GLN A 107 -23.33 14.97 -7.94
C GLN A 107 -23.32 16.33 -7.23
N LEU A 108 -24.49 16.79 -6.76
CA LEU A 108 -24.62 18.03 -5.99
C LEU A 108 -24.32 17.84 -4.49
N ASP A 109 -24.24 16.59 -4.03
CA ASP A 109 -23.95 16.31 -2.62
C ASP A 109 -22.44 16.51 -2.35
N THR A 110 -22.14 17.04 -1.17
CA THR A 110 -20.77 17.16 -0.68
C THR A 110 -20.45 15.97 0.19
N VAL A 111 -19.54 15.13 -0.25
CA VAL A 111 -19.01 13.99 0.52
C VAL A 111 -17.63 14.38 1.05
N SER A 112 -17.43 14.28 2.35
CA SER A 112 -16.15 14.62 2.99
C SER A 112 -15.79 13.62 4.09
N GLY A 113 -14.51 13.52 4.42
CA GLY A 113 -14.03 12.63 5.47
C GLY A 113 -12.74 13.14 6.11
N SER A 114 -12.44 12.59 7.29
CA SER A 114 -11.16 12.79 7.96
C SER A 114 -10.40 11.49 7.96
N TYR A 115 -9.17 11.51 7.45
CA TYR A 115 -8.32 10.35 7.26
C TYR A 115 -6.85 10.74 7.18
N ALA A 116 -5.97 9.79 7.40
CA ALA A 116 -4.55 9.96 7.09
C ALA A 116 -4.25 9.33 5.73
N ILE A 117 -3.47 10.00 4.91
CA ILE A 117 -2.95 9.49 3.64
C ILE A 117 -1.49 9.13 3.78
N LYS A 118 -1.05 8.11 3.08
CA LYS A 118 0.36 7.72 3.03
C LYS A 118 1.17 8.68 2.17
N ASP A 119 2.39 8.99 2.57
CA ASP A 119 3.34 9.71 1.71
C ASP A 119 3.85 8.84 0.57
N PHE A 120 3.96 7.53 0.82
CA PHE A 120 4.24 6.54 -0.20
C PHE A 120 3.11 5.52 -0.30
N ASN A 121 2.51 5.41 -1.48
CA ASN A 121 1.55 4.37 -1.75
C ASN A 121 2.28 3.04 -1.94
N THR A 122 1.83 1.97 -1.28
CA THR A 122 2.46 0.64 -1.34
C THR A 122 1.63 -0.31 -2.18
N TYR A 123 2.25 -0.98 -3.14
CA TYR A 123 1.59 -1.90 -4.06
C TYR A 123 2.34 -3.21 -4.15
N LEU A 124 1.60 -4.33 -4.17
CA LEU A 124 2.13 -5.60 -4.70
C LEU A 124 2.02 -5.56 -6.22
N THR A 125 3.05 -6.02 -6.90
CA THR A 125 3.07 -6.05 -8.36
C THR A 125 3.74 -7.30 -8.91
N SER A 126 3.32 -7.70 -10.10
CA SER A 126 4.02 -8.69 -10.95
C SER A 126 4.52 -8.06 -12.24
N GLU A 127 4.35 -6.74 -12.40
CA GLU A 127 4.75 -6.02 -13.61
C GLU A 127 6.28 -6.01 -13.78
N PRO A 128 6.81 -6.01 -15.01
CA PRO A 128 8.22 -5.81 -15.28
C PRO A 128 8.71 -4.44 -14.77
N GLU A 129 9.96 -4.37 -14.36
CA GLU A 129 10.55 -3.14 -13.82
C GLU A 129 10.57 -2.02 -14.85
N GLU A 130 10.84 -2.35 -16.10
CA GLU A 130 10.82 -1.40 -17.22
C GLU A 130 9.44 -0.77 -17.39
N GLU A 131 8.38 -1.54 -17.22
CA GLU A 131 7.02 -1.02 -17.32
C GLU A 131 6.72 -0.05 -16.18
N LEU A 132 7.20 -0.33 -14.98
CA LEU A 132 7.02 0.55 -13.82
C LEU A 132 7.83 1.85 -13.94
N LEU A 133 9.05 1.79 -14.51
CA LEU A 133 9.93 2.93 -14.62
C LEU A 133 9.62 3.82 -15.84
N PHE A 134 9.25 3.22 -16.97
CA PHE A 134 9.12 3.94 -18.25
C PHE A 134 7.70 4.20 -18.70
N THR A 135 6.73 3.43 -18.22
CA THR A 135 5.33 3.68 -18.52
C THR A 135 4.76 4.64 -17.48
N THR A 136 4.65 5.90 -17.82
CA THR A 136 4.03 6.94 -16.98
C THR A 136 2.51 6.72 -16.83
N LYS A 137 2.12 5.59 -16.29
CA LYS A 137 0.73 5.30 -15.86
C LYS A 137 0.42 5.91 -14.49
N PHE A 138 1.40 6.58 -13.87
CA PHE A 138 1.27 7.12 -12.53
C PHE A 138 0.79 8.57 -12.59
N GLU A 139 -0.27 8.84 -11.88
CA GLU A 139 -0.73 10.20 -11.66
C GLU A 139 0.06 10.82 -10.51
N VAL A 140 0.60 12.00 -10.74
CA VAL A 140 1.32 12.76 -9.71
C VAL A 140 0.31 13.22 -8.67
N ARG A 141 0.62 13.01 -7.38
CA ARG A 141 -0.19 13.51 -6.29
C ARG A 141 -0.35 15.03 -6.39
N PRO A 142 -1.56 15.56 -6.39
CA PRO A 142 -1.77 17.00 -6.39
C PRO A 142 -1.21 17.61 -5.09
N LYS A 143 -0.39 18.64 -5.21
CA LYS A 143 0.20 19.36 -4.07
C LYS A 143 -0.79 20.25 -3.32
N THR A 144 -2.00 20.42 -3.85
CA THR A 144 -3.05 21.26 -3.27
C THR A 144 -4.40 20.55 -3.38
N THR A 145 -5.32 20.87 -2.47
CA THR A 145 -6.71 20.38 -2.42
C THR A 145 -7.58 20.91 -3.58
N GLN A 146 -6.99 21.21 -4.73
CA GLN A 146 -7.75 21.63 -5.90
C GLN A 146 -8.50 20.46 -6.50
N THR A 147 -9.66 20.78 -7.08
CA THR A 147 -10.56 19.83 -7.75
C THR A 147 -9.77 18.92 -8.70
N VAL A 148 -9.66 17.65 -8.36
CA VAL A 148 -9.04 16.65 -9.21
C VAL A 148 -10.13 16.05 -10.09
N THR A 149 -10.12 16.43 -11.35
CA THR A 149 -11.00 15.83 -12.35
C THR A 149 -10.23 14.74 -13.09
N GLY A 150 -10.77 13.51 -13.10
CA GLY A 150 -10.29 12.48 -14.00
C GLY A 150 -9.36 11.42 -13.42
N LEU A 151 -9.32 11.23 -12.09
CA LEU A 151 -8.63 10.06 -11.52
C LEU A 151 -9.31 8.78 -12.01
N ALA A 152 -8.55 7.96 -12.73
CA ALA A 152 -9.03 6.63 -13.12
C ALA A 152 -9.22 5.75 -11.88
N LEU A 153 -10.23 4.87 -11.95
CA LEU A 153 -10.59 3.96 -10.85
C LEU A 153 -9.38 3.14 -10.34
N GLU A 154 -8.51 2.73 -11.25
CA GLU A 154 -7.36 1.86 -10.98
C GLU A 154 -6.00 2.54 -11.19
N SER A 155 -5.95 3.87 -11.28
CA SER A 155 -4.67 4.55 -11.43
C SER A 155 -3.81 4.38 -10.17
N LYS A 156 -2.52 4.18 -10.39
CA LYS A 156 -1.53 4.13 -9.31
C LYS A 156 -1.01 5.54 -9.08
N THR A 157 -1.01 6.00 -7.85
CA THR A 157 -0.60 7.36 -7.49
C THR A 157 0.83 7.35 -6.95
N TYR A 158 1.61 8.28 -7.40
CA TYR A 158 3.00 8.55 -7.05
C TYR A 158 3.07 9.64 -5.95
N PRO A 159 3.98 9.59 -4.96
CA PRO A 159 5.06 8.61 -4.75
C PRO A 159 4.58 7.20 -4.40
N ALA A 160 5.36 6.18 -4.81
CA ALA A 160 4.94 4.80 -4.67
C ALA A 160 6.11 3.84 -4.41
N ILE A 161 5.78 2.72 -3.76
CA ILE A 161 6.67 1.59 -3.55
C ILE A 161 5.98 0.35 -4.11
N PHE A 162 6.63 -0.29 -5.08
CA PHE A 162 6.15 -1.52 -5.68
C PHE A 162 6.95 -2.69 -5.15
N ILE A 163 6.27 -3.63 -4.49
CA ILE A 163 6.87 -4.81 -3.90
C ILE A 163 6.59 -5.99 -4.81
N LYS A 164 7.67 -6.66 -5.23
CA LYS A 164 7.63 -7.76 -6.17
C LYS A 164 8.33 -8.99 -5.60
N ASP A 165 7.69 -10.14 -5.75
CA ASP A 165 8.32 -11.44 -5.54
C ASP A 165 9.21 -11.77 -6.74
N ASN A 166 10.50 -11.92 -6.51
CA ASN A 166 11.49 -12.33 -7.52
C ASN A 166 11.78 -13.83 -7.50
N GLY A 167 10.99 -14.58 -6.74
CA GLY A 167 11.16 -16.03 -6.58
C GLY A 167 11.82 -16.40 -5.26
N GLY A 168 12.32 -17.61 -5.20
CA GLY A 168 12.94 -18.13 -4.00
C GLY A 168 13.30 -19.61 -4.13
N ARG A 169 13.84 -20.17 -3.06
CA ARG A 169 14.26 -21.56 -2.99
C ARG A 169 14.01 -22.15 -1.62
N ASN A 170 13.93 -23.46 -1.55
CA ASN A 170 13.96 -24.19 -0.28
C ASN A 170 15.31 -24.87 -0.17
N GLU A 171 15.95 -24.73 0.99
CA GLU A 171 17.21 -25.35 1.32
C GLU A 171 17.05 -26.20 2.59
N PRO A 172 17.65 -27.41 2.66
CA PRO A 172 17.66 -28.17 3.88
C PRO A 172 18.47 -27.43 4.96
N PHE A 173 17.82 -27.12 6.08
CA PHE A 173 18.47 -26.42 7.18
C PHE A 173 19.25 -27.36 8.11
N ALA A 174 18.74 -28.58 8.32
CA ALA A 174 19.37 -29.57 9.20
C ALA A 174 19.03 -31.01 8.80
N PHE A 175 19.87 -31.95 9.20
CA PHE A 175 19.53 -33.37 9.16
C PHE A 175 18.35 -33.64 10.10
N GLY A 176 17.21 -34.02 9.54
CA GLY A 176 16.03 -34.37 10.34
C GLY A 176 14.73 -33.61 9.98
N GLY A 177 14.66 -33.01 8.81
CA GLY A 177 13.38 -32.52 8.28
C GLY A 177 13.06 -31.05 8.60
N LEU A 178 14.06 -30.22 8.79
CA LEU A 178 13.90 -28.77 8.80
C LEU A 178 14.28 -28.21 7.41
N ASP A 179 13.39 -27.44 6.82
CA ASP A 179 13.64 -26.68 5.61
C ASP A 179 13.74 -25.19 5.90
N ASN A 180 14.66 -24.53 5.22
CA ASN A 180 14.70 -23.08 5.15
C ASN A 180 14.08 -22.62 3.82
N THR A 181 12.97 -21.90 3.89
CA THR A 181 12.38 -21.24 2.73
C THR A 181 12.99 -19.85 2.60
N ILE A 182 13.73 -19.64 1.54
CA ILE A 182 14.35 -18.37 1.18
C ILE A 182 13.54 -17.74 0.07
N MET A 183 13.24 -16.44 0.19
CA MET A 183 12.45 -15.68 -0.76
C MET A 183 13.16 -14.37 -1.07
N ASP A 184 13.32 -14.10 -2.36
CA ASP A 184 13.94 -12.88 -2.87
C ASP A 184 12.83 -11.87 -3.22
N VAL A 185 12.81 -10.73 -2.55
CA VAL A 185 11.79 -9.69 -2.73
C VAL A 185 12.48 -8.39 -3.15
N ARG A 186 11.94 -7.74 -4.17
CA ARG A 186 12.39 -6.43 -4.61
C ARG A 186 11.34 -5.37 -4.34
N ALA A 187 11.73 -4.28 -3.71
CA ALA A 187 10.95 -3.05 -3.62
C ALA A 187 11.50 -2.01 -4.61
N ILE A 188 10.65 -1.52 -5.49
CA ILE A 188 10.93 -0.46 -6.44
C ILE A 188 10.34 0.82 -5.86
N VAL A 189 11.20 1.75 -5.50
CA VAL A 189 10.81 3.03 -4.87
C VAL A 189 10.82 4.12 -5.91
N LEU A 190 9.69 4.83 -6.04
CA LEU A 190 9.55 6.03 -6.86
C LEU A 190 9.19 7.19 -5.95
N ALA A 191 10.05 8.18 -5.83
CA ALA A 191 9.91 9.33 -4.94
C ALA A 191 9.86 10.65 -5.71
N ASP A 192 9.25 11.65 -5.13
CA ASP A 192 9.11 13.01 -5.66
C ASP A 192 10.32 13.91 -5.34
N SER A 193 11.21 13.44 -4.46
CA SER A 193 12.43 14.14 -4.09
C SER A 193 13.54 13.17 -3.68
N ALA A 194 14.78 13.59 -3.86
CA ALA A 194 15.94 12.84 -3.40
C ALA A 194 15.92 12.63 -1.87
N PHE A 195 15.43 13.62 -1.13
CA PHE A 195 15.32 13.55 0.33
C PHE A 195 14.35 12.43 0.76
N ASN A 196 13.15 12.38 0.17
CA ASN A 196 12.15 11.36 0.47
C ASN A 196 12.64 9.97 0.04
N LEU A 197 13.33 9.87 -1.11
CA LEU A 197 13.96 8.62 -1.54
C LEU A 197 14.97 8.13 -0.51
N ASP A 198 15.86 9.01 -0.06
CA ASP A 198 16.91 8.67 0.90
C ASP A 198 16.33 8.26 2.26
N ALA A 199 15.30 8.95 2.71
CA ALA A 199 14.61 8.63 3.97
C ALA A 199 14.00 7.22 3.93
N VAL A 200 13.25 6.91 2.88
CA VAL A 200 12.62 5.57 2.73
C VAL A 200 13.69 4.49 2.56
N CYS A 201 14.72 4.72 1.75
CA CYS A 201 15.83 3.78 1.60
C CYS A 201 16.55 3.51 2.92
N SER A 202 16.73 4.52 3.76
CA SER A 202 17.33 4.37 5.09
C SER A 202 16.47 3.48 5.98
N ILE A 203 15.15 3.71 6.02
CA ILE A 203 14.22 2.87 6.79
C ILE A 203 14.25 1.41 6.29
N MET A 204 14.29 1.21 4.96
CA MET A 204 14.41 -0.13 4.38
C MET A 204 15.71 -0.81 4.77
N LYS A 205 16.83 -0.08 4.73
CA LYS A 205 18.14 -0.60 5.14
C LYS A 205 18.17 -1.03 6.60
N ASP A 206 17.49 -0.28 7.46
CA ASP A 206 17.37 -0.59 8.90
C ASP A 206 16.49 -1.83 9.17
N CYS A 207 15.83 -2.39 8.15
CA CYS A 207 15.12 -3.66 8.26
C CYS A 207 16.06 -4.88 8.22
N ASN A 208 17.35 -4.71 7.94
CA ASN A 208 18.33 -5.80 7.96
C ASN A 208 18.34 -6.52 9.31
N ASN A 209 18.30 -7.85 9.30
CA ASN A 209 18.17 -8.72 10.47
C ASN A 209 16.85 -8.53 11.28
N ALA A 210 15.85 -7.90 10.69
CA ALA A 210 14.57 -7.75 11.36
C ALA A 210 13.81 -9.08 11.43
N LYS A 211 13.22 -9.35 12.60
CA LYS A 211 12.27 -10.43 12.79
C LYS A 211 10.88 -9.95 12.40
N VAL A 212 10.21 -10.67 11.51
CA VAL A 212 8.86 -10.36 11.03
C VAL A 212 7.91 -11.48 11.44
N ALA A 213 6.78 -11.14 12.03
CA ALA A 213 5.75 -12.13 12.39
C ALA A 213 5.15 -12.74 11.12
N LEU A 214 5.07 -14.06 11.04
CA LEU A 214 4.41 -14.75 9.95
C LEU A 214 2.91 -14.80 10.21
N MET A 215 2.15 -14.07 9.43
CA MET A 215 0.70 -13.96 9.52
C MET A 215 0.06 -14.68 8.33
N GLU A 216 -1.12 -15.21 8.54
CA GLU A 216 -1.89 -15.76 7.43
C GLU A 216 -2.50 -14.61 6.60
N HIS A 217 -2.63 -14.81 5.31
CA HIS A 217 -3.28 -13.81 4.42
C HIS A 217 -4.69 -13.44 4.90
N SER A 218 -5.39 -14.38 5.52
CA SER A 218 -6.73 -14.19 6.09
C SER A 218 -6.77 -13.31 7.36
N ASP A 219 -5.63 -13.06 8.02
CA ASP A 219 -5.55 -12.17 9.18
C ASP A 219 -5.69 -10.70 8.80
N PHE A 220 -5.47 -10.37 7.52
CA PHE A 220 -5.54 -9.02 7.00
C PHE A 220 -6.84 -8.79 6.23
N PRO A 221 -7.36 -7.55 6.24
CA PRO A 221 -8.48 -7.17 5.39
C PRO A 221 -8.02 -6.93 3.95
N PHE A 222 -7.24 -7.86 3.39
CA PHE A 222 -6.77 -7.79 2.02
C PHE A 222 -7.68 -8.60 1.09
N ASN A 223 -7.92 -8.04 -0.08
CA ASN A 223 -8.54 -8.81 -1.16
C ASN A 223 -7.53 -9.74 -1.84
N ALA A 224 -7.98 -10.51 -2.83
CA ALA A 224 -7.12 -11.46 -3.57
C ALA A 224 -5.94 -10.81 -4.29
N TYR A 225 -5.94 -9.50 -4.44
CA TYR A 225 -4.88 -8.70 -5.10
C TYR A 225 -3.97 -7.98 -4.10
N GLY A 226 -4.12 -8.24 -2.79
CA GLY A 226 -3.34 -7.60 -1.74
C GLY A 226 -3.78 -6.16 -1.41
N ALA A 227 -4.91 -5.70 -1.95
CA ALA A 227 -5.43 -4.37 -1.66
C ALA A 227 -6.18 -4.35 -0.33
N CYS A 228 -5.91 -3.35 0.51
CA CYS A 228 -6.51 -3.19 1.82
C CYS A 228 -7.95 -2.64 1.71
N THR A 229 -8.91 -3.41 2.19
CA THR A 229 -10.35 -3.07 2.16
C THR A 229 -10.92 -2.71 3.53
N GLY A 230 -10.08 -2.74 4.58
CA GLY A 230 -10.48 -2.45 5.95
C GLY A 230 -9.31 -1.94 6.78
N THR A 231 -9.53 -1.73 8.07
CA THR A 231 -8.48 -1.35 9.01
C THR A 231 -8.00 -2.59 9.78
N TYR A 232 -6.73 -2.60 10.12
CA TYR A 232 -6.12 -3.63 10.97
C TYR A 232 -5.18 -2.96 11.99
N ASN A 233 -4.71 -3.71 12.97
CA ASN A 233 -3.70 -3.26 13.92
C ASN A 233 -2.48 -4.18 13.79
N TYR A 234 -1.44 -3.69 13.12
CA TYR A 234 -0.24 -4.47 12.84
C TYR A 234 0.43 -4.97 14.13
N GLU A 235 0.60 -4.10 15.13
CA GLU A 235 1.28 -4.47 16.38
C GLU A 235 0.55 -5.58 17.13
N THR A 236 -0.77 -5.49 17.23
CA THR A 236 -1.60 -6.52 17.87
C THR A 236 -1.54 -7.84 17.11
N LEU A 237 -1.63 -7.78 15.77
CA LEU A 237 -1.54 -8.97 14.93
C LEU A 237 -0.16 -9.62 15.06
N ALA A 238 0.91 -8.84 14.95
CA ALA A 238 2.27 -9.33 15.07
C ALA A 238 2.54 -9.97 16.44
N ALA A 239 2.06 -9.35 17.53
CA ALA A 239 2.21 -9.88 18.88
C ALA A 239 1.44 -11.19 19.12
N SER A 240 0.38 -11.44 18.35
CA SER A 240 -0.44 -12.66 18.48
C SER A 240 0.17 -13.89 17.82
N LYS A 241 1.20 -13.74 16.97
CA LYS A 241 1.78 -14.83 16.18
C LYS A 241 3.03 -15.41 16.84
N ALA A 242 3.09 -16.75 16.88
CA ALA A 242 4.26 -17.48 17.38
C ALA A 242 5.33 -17.62 16.27
N ASP A 243 4.89 -17.81 15.03
CA ASP A 243 5.76 -18.03 13.88
C ASP A 243 6.30 -16.70 13.32
N SER A 244 7.50 -16.78 12.79
CA SER A 244 8.19 -15.60 12.24
C SER A 244 9.19 -16.00 11.17
N PHE A 245 9.53 -15.03 10.34
CA PHE A 245 10.66 -15.12 9.40
C PHE A 245 11.60 -13.94 9.62
N PHE A 246 12.75 -13.97 8.97
CA PHE A 246 13.77 -12.96 9.12
C PHE A 246 14.05 -12.28 7.78
N VAL A 247 14.38 -11.00 7.85
CA VAL A 247 15.00 -10.27 6.75
C VAL A 247 16.51 -10.49 6.88
N GLU A 248 17.08 -11.43 6.11
CA GLU A 248 18.49 -11.81 6.21
C GLU A 248 19.42 -10.71 5.70
N SER A 249 19.06 -10.11 4.59
CA SER A 249 19.85 -9.05 3.98
C SER A 249 18.98 -8.00 3.29
N VAL A 250 19.51 -6.78 3.23
CA VAL A 250 18.92 -5.68 2.47
C VAL A 250 20.01 -5.01 1.66
N SER A 251 19.86 -4.99 0.34
CA SER A 251 20.76 -4.30 -0.59
C SER A 251 20.00 -3.19 -1.31
N ILE A 252 20.56 -1.97 -1.31
CA ILE A 252 19.93 -0.81 -1.93
C ILE A 252 20.79 -0.29 -3.06
N SER A 253 20.19 -0.14 -4.23
CA SER A 253 20.79 0.49 -5.40
C SER A 253 19.93 1.66 -5.87
N LYS A 254 20.52 2.86 -5.94
CA LYS A 254 19.86 4.04 -6.48
C LYS A 254 20.07 4.11 -7.97
N THR A 255 19.00 4.36 -8.71
CA THR A 255 19.09 4.58 -10.14
C THR A 255 19.61 6.00 -10.37
N VAL A 256 20.80 6.10 -10.98
CA VAL A 256 21.31 7.37 -11.48
C VAL A 256 21.02 7.39 -12.98
N PRO A 257 20.05 8.19 -13.45
CA PRO A 257 19.72 8.22 -14.86
C PRO A 257 20.95 8.72 -15.66
N ASN A 258 21.37 7.94 -16.66
CA ASN A 258 22.35 8.41 -17.62
C ASN A 258 21.74 9.52 -18.47
N ARG A 259 22.54 10.52 -18.83
CA ARG A 259 22.10 11.70 -19.61
C ARG A 259 21.46 11.34 -20.95
N SER A 260 21.77 10.16 -21.51
CA SER A 260 21.18 9.63 -22.74
C SER A 260 19.75 9.10 -22.54
N ASP A 261 19.36 8.79 -21.31
CA ASP A 261 18.07 8.13 -21.00
C ASP A 261 16.99 9.13 -20.60
N TYR A 262 17.35 10.42 -20.45
CA TYR A 262 16.45 11.49 -20.03
C TYR A 262 15.25 11.76 -20.97
N THR A 263 15.27 11.23 -22.18
CA THR A 263 14.13 11.38 -23.10
C THR A 263 12.95 10.49 -22.75
N ASN A 264 13.17 9.46 -21.92
CA ASN A 264 12.15 8.44 -21.60
C ASN A 264 11.81 8.34 -20.10
N ILE A 265 12.59 8.99 -19.22
CA ILE A 265 12.36 8.99 -17.78
C ILE A 265 11.87 10.38 -17.37
N ASN A 266 10.80 10.44 -16.57
CA ASN A 266 10.34 11.70 -16.01
C ASN A 266 11.46 12.26 -15.08
N PRO A 267 12.04 13.44 -15.37
CA PRO A 267 13.17 14.00 -14.61
C PRO A 267 12.81 14.34 -13.15
N ASP A 268 11.52 14.42 -12.84
CA ASP A 268 11.03 14.73 -11.49
C ASP A 268 10.82 13.47 -10.63
N VAL A 269 11.16 12.27 -11.16
CA VAL A 269 11.04 11.00 -10.44
C VAL A 269 12.41 10.47 -10.03
N PHE A 270 12.60 10.35 -8.72
CA PHE A 270 13.78 9.72 -8.14
C PHE A 270 13.49 8.25 -7.85
N SER A 271 14.35 7.34 -8.27
CA SER A 271 14.10 5.91 -8.13
C SER A 271 15.23 5.15 -7.45
N ALA A 272 14.88 4.09 -6.74
CA ALA A 272 15.79 3.14 -6.14
C ALA A 272 15.18 1.73 -6.13
N PHE A 273 16.07 0.74 -6.10
CA PHE A 273 15.73 -0.65 -5.85
C PHE A 273 16.24 -1.05 -4.47
N ALA A 274 15.39 -1.71 -3.70
CA ALA A 274 15.78 -2.36 -2.45
C ALA A 274 15.50 -3.86 -2.58
N ASP A 275 16.55 -4.66 -2.56
CA ASP A 275 16.49 -6.11 -2.62
C ASP A 275 16.57 -6.68 -1.21
N PHE A 276 15.60 -7.52 -0.87
CA PHE A 276 15.47 -8.19 0.42
C PHE A 276 15.59 -9.69 0.22
N GLU A 277 16.37 -10.34 1.06
CA GLU A 277 16.36 -11.79 1.21
C GLU A 277 15.62 -12.13 2.51
N LEU A 278 14.52 -12.86 2.38
CA LEU A 278 13.69 -13.29 3.50
C LEU A 278 13.91 -14.78 3.76
N SER A 279 14.04 -15.18 5.03
CA SER A 279 14.21 -16.58 5.37
C SER A 279 13.23 -17.05 6.45
N ASN A 280 12.71 -18.25 6.27
CA ASN A 280 11.81 -18.91 7.23
C ASN A 280 12.21 -20.37 7.41
N VAL A 281 12.69 -20.68 8.62
CA VAL A 281 13.01 -22.07 9.01
C VAL A 281 11.74 -22.75 9.54
N ARG A 282 11.34 -23.84 8.90
CA ARG A 282 10.12 -24.57 9.22
C ARG A 282 10.34 -26.08 9.32
N THR A 283 9.54 -26.74 10.14
CA THR A 283 9.41 -28.19 10.11
C THR A 283 8.58 -28.61 8.90
N THR A 284 9.06 -29.54 8.11
CA THR A 284 8.34 -30.15 6.97
C THR A 284 7.27 -31.13 7.44
#